data_a1bf7c24e63eb856c362323a4df49048
#
_entry.id   a1bf7c24e63eb856c362323a4df49048
#
_cell.length_a   1.000
_cell.length_b   1.000
_cell.length_c   1.000
_cell.angle_alpha   90.00
_cell.angle_beta   90.00
_cell.angle_gamma   90.00
#
_symmetry.space_group_name_H-M   'P 1'
#
loop_
_entity.id
_entity.type
_entity.pdbx_description
1 polymer ?
#
loop_
_entity_poly.entity_id
_entity_poly.type
_entity_poly.pdbx_seq_one_letter_code
_entity_poly.pdbx_strand_id
1 'polypeptide(L)'
;MAIIVQGVIVRSKGATVELTDIVIPDPGPGEVIVDIETCGVCHTDLHYKEGGISDDFPFLLGHEAAGRVSDIGAGVTHVAVGDFVVLNWRAVCGDCRACKRAEPWYCFNTFNASQKMTLPDGTPLSPALGIGAFAEKTLVHEKQCTKVDPDADPAAVGLLGCGIMAGIGAAMNT
;
A
#
# COMPACT_ATOMS: atom_id res chain seq x y z
N MET A 1 -5.86 10.77 16.53
CA MET A 1 -5.12 12.04 16.26
C MET A 1 -4.16 11.79 15.13
N ALA A 2 -4.13 12.64 14.09
CA ALA A 2 -3.20 12.48 12.99
C ALA A 2 -1.75 12.32 13.48
N ILE A 3 -0.96 11.45 12.83
CA ILE A 3 0.43 11.15 13.21
C ILE A 3 1.37 11.70 12.15
N ILE A 4 2.51 12.23 12.59
CA ILE A 4 3.60 12.65 11.70
C ILE A 4 4.66 11.55 11.70
N VAL A 5 5.07 11.13 10.51
CA VAL A 5 6.10 10.10 10.29
C VAL A 5 6.99 10.50 9.11
N GLN A 6 8.13 9.84 8.96
CA GLN A 6 8.98 10.03 7.79
C GLN A 6 8.50 9.20 6.60
N GLY A 7 8.53 9.80 5.39
CA GLY A 7 8.20 9.13 4.14
C GLY A 7 9.06 9.61 2.97
N VAL A 8 9.26 8.75 1.97
CA VAL A 8 10.00 9.05 0.76
C VAL A 8 9.05 9.44 -0.36
N ILE A 9 9.14 10.68 -0.79
CA ILE A 9 8.25 11.25 -1.81
C ILE A 9 9.01 11.70 -3.06
N VAL A 10 8.26 11.92 -4.12
CA VAL A 10 8.70 12.65 -5.32
C VAL A 10 7.68 13.74 -5.63
N ARG A 11 8.14 15.00 -5.69
CA ARG A 11 7.23 16.18 -5.81
C ARG A 11 6.73 16.42 -7.22
N SER A 12 7.52 16.08 -8.23
CA SER A 12 7.18 16.28 -9.63
C SER A 12 7.94 15.31 -10.51
N LYS A 13 7.51 15.19 -11.75
CA LYS A 13 8.10 14.30 -12.74
C LYS A 13 9.61 14.46 -12.85
N GLY A 14 10.34 13.37 -12.68
CA GLY A 14 11.80 13.32 -12.78
C GLY A 14 12.56 13.98 -11.63
N ALA A 15 11.86 14.56 -10.63
CA ALA A 15 12.51 15.15 -9.47
C ALA A 15 13.28 14.12 -8.64
N THR A 16 14.26 14.56 -7.88
CA THR A 16 14.94 13.72 -6.90
C THR A 16 13.95 13.30 -5.82
N VAL A 17 14.01 12.03 -5.40
CA VAL A 17 13.26 11.55 -4.23
C VAL A 17 13.80 12.22 -2.97
N GLU A 18 12.93 12.50 -2.02
CA GLU A 18 13.30 13.12 -0.76
C GLU A 18 12.64 12.42 0.42
N LEU A 19 13.36 12.33 1.53
CA LEU A 19 12.81 11.92 2.82
C LEU A 19 12.24 13.17 3.51
N THR A 20 10.97 13.12 3.90
CA THR A 20 10.29 14.27 4.50
C THR A 20 9.20 13.82 5.47
N ASP A 21 8.75 14.74 6.30
CA ASP A 21 7.58 14.50 7.17
C ASP A 21 6.32 14.37 6.32
N ILE A 22 5.51 13.39 6.66
CA ILE A 22 4.16 13.17 6.11
C ILE A 22 3.17 13.03 7.27
N VAL A 23 1.94 13.36 7.01
CA VAL A 23 0.84 13.30 7.99
C VAL A 23 -0.10 12.18 7.60
N ILE A 24 -0.27 11.22 8.50
CA ILE A 24 -1.24 10.14 8.36
C ILE A 24 -2.46 10.48 9.21
N PRO A 25 -3.67 10.59 8.64
CA PRO A 25 -4.89 10.82 9.40
C PRO A 25 -5.28 9.58 10.21
N ASP A 26 -6.17 9.74 11.20
CA ASP A 26 -6.81 8.61 11.87
C ASP A 26 -7.53 7.73 10.82
N PRO A 27 -7.50 6.39 10.96
CA PRO A 27 -8.12 5.52 9.97
C PRO A 27 -9.65 5.69 9.94
N GLY A 28 -10.19 5.92 8.76
CA GLY A 28 -11.62 5.99 8.52
C GLY A 28 -12.28 4.60 8.44
N PRO A 29 -13.58 4.54 8.10
CA PRO A 29 -14.27 3.26 7.99
C PRO A 29 -13.62 2.33 6.95
N GLY A 30 -13.27 1.10 7.37
CA GLY A 30 -12.62 0.10 6.53
C GLY A 30 -11.12 0.34 6.29
N GLU A 31 -10.53 1.36 6.92
CA GLU A 31 -9.12 1.70 6.77
C GLU A 31 -8.29 1.22 7.96
N VAL A 32 -7.01 1.01 7.73
CA VAL A 32 -6.06 0.56 8.75
C VAL A 32 -4.74 1.30 8.57
N ILE A 33 -4.05 1.54 9.69
CA ILE A 33 -2.66 2.01 9.70
C ILE A 33 -1.75 0.80 9.91
N VAL A 34 -0.73 0.69 9.08
CA VAL A 34 0.27 -0.37 9.14
C VAL A 34 1.64 0.23 9.41
N ASP A 35 2.28 -0.22 10.48
CA ASP A 35 3.68 0.05 10.80
C ASP A 35 4.55 -0.79 9.87
N ILE A 36 5.33 -0.15 9.00
CA ILE A 36 6.10 -0.83 7.97
C ILE A 36 7.40 -1.40 8.57
N GLU A 37 7.57 -2.70 8.46
CA GLU A 37 8.81 -3.39 8.87
C GLU A 37 9.78 -3.54 7.70
N THR A 38 9.26 -3.66 6.47
CA THR A 38 10.05 -3.78 5.25
C THR A 38 9.30 -3.27 4.04
N CYS A 39 10.04 -2.74 3.07
CA CYS A 39 9.50 -2.41 1.76
C CYS A 39 10.57 -2.63 0.68
N GLY A 40 10.27 -3.47 -0.30
CA GLY A 40 11.11 -3.72 -1.46
C GLY A 40 11.09 -2.54 -2.44
N VAL A 41 12.16 -2.40 -3.21
CA VAL A 41 12.27 -1.41 -4.30
C VAL A 41 11.96 -2.10 -5.62
N CYS A 42 10.97 -1.59 -6.33
CA CYS A 42 10.51 -2.12 -7.59
C CYS A 42 10.76 -1.12 -8.75
N HIS A 43 10.86 -1.63 -9.97
CA HIS A 43 10.94 -0.77 -11.15
C HIS A 43 9.70 0.15 -11.31
N THR A 44 8.58 -0.26 -10.77
CA THR A 44 7.34 0.55 -10.71
C THR A 44 7.54 1.86 -9.95
N ASP A 45 8.36 1.89 -8.90
CA ASP A 45 8.67 3.13 -8.17
C ASP A 45 9.43 4.13 -9.05
N LEU A 46 10.33 3.63 -9.91
CA LEU A 46 10.98 4.45 -10.92
C LEU A 46 9.99 5.00 -11.96
N HIS A 47 9.04 4.18 -12.40
CA HIS A 47 7.98 4.64 -13.31
C HIS A 47 7.11 5.73 -12.70
N TYR A 48 6.77 5.64 -11.40
CA TYR A 48 6.08 6.74 -10.70
C TYR A 48 6.94 8.00 -10.70
N LYS A 49 8.22 7.89 -10.33
CA LYS A 49 9.15 9.01 -10.30
C LYS A 49 9.27 9.70 -11.66
N GLU A 50 9.34 8.93 -12.75
CA GLU A 50 9.50 9.45 -14.10
C GLU A 50 8.16 9.85 -14.77
N GLY A 51 7.02 9.76 -14.06
CA GLY A 51 5.71 10.09 -14.59
C GLY A 51 5.24 9.14 -15.71
N GLY A 52 5.66 7.87 -15.65
CA GLY A 52 5.26 6.85 -16.63
C GLY A 52 3.91 6.19 -16.32
N ILE A 53 3.35 6.43 -15.12
CA ILE A 53 2.06 5.84 -14.68
C ILE A 53 0.97 6.91 -14.61
N SER A 54 1.22 8.01 -13.91
CA SER A 54 0.30 9.15 -13.84
C SER A 54 1.08 10.43 -13.52
N ASP A 55 0.41 11.58 -13.65
CA ASP A 55 0.96 12.91 -13.32
C ASP A 55 0.38 13.45 -11.99
N ASP A 56 -0.20 12.59 -11.12
CA ASP A 56 -0.84 12.98 -9.86
C ASP A 56 0.16 13.24 -8.72
N PHE A 57 1.20 14.03 -9.01
CA PHE A 57 2.22 14.41 -8.02
C PHE A 57 1.66 15.31 -6.90
N PRO A 58 2.27 15.25 -5.68
CA PRO A 58 3.41 14.45 -5.25
C PRO A 58 3.05 13.00 -4.93
N PHE A 59 3.95 12.06 -5.27
CA PHE A 59 3.77 10.64 -4.92
C PHE A 59 4.52 10.27 -3.64
N LEU A 60 3.86 9.51 -2.76
CA LEU A 60 4.51 8.70 -1.72
C LEU A 60 4.81 7.33 -2.33
N LEU A 61 6.08 6.99 -2.44
CA LEU A 61 6.53 5.78 -3.13
C LEU A 61 6.44 4.52 -2.24
N GLY A 62 6.77 3.36 -2.84
CA GLY A 62 6.82 2.06 -2.16
C GLY A 62 5.48 1.31 -2.19
N HIS A 63 5.53 0.01 -2.52
CA HIS A 63 4.34 -0.83 -2.62
C HIS A 63 4.59 -2.34 -2.38
N GLU A 64 5.85 -2.76 -2.19
CA GLU A 64 6.23 -4.15 -1.87
C GLU A 64 6.49 -4.29 -0.38
N ALA A 65 5.46 -4.19 0.45
CA ALA A 65 5.63 -4.00 1.88
C ALA A 65 4.96 -5.05 2.74
N ALA A 66 5.59 -5.29 3.90
CA ALA A 66 5.01 -6.01 5.02
C ALA A 66 5.21 -5.21 6.31
N GLY A 67 4.29 -5.43 7.25
CA GLY A 67 4.31 -4.72 8.53
C GLY A 67 3.20 -5.17 9.46
N ARG A 68 3.04 -4.47 10.57
CA ARG A 68 2.02 -4.79 11.57
C ARG A 68 0.93 -3.73 11.60
N VAL A 69 -0.31 -4.21 11.68
CA VAL A 69 -1.45 -3.32 11.87
C VAL A 69 -1.33 -2.65 13.23
N SER A 70 -1.26 -1.31 13.26
CA SER A 70 -1.13 -0.53 14.50
C SER A 70 -2.40 0.20 14.89
N ASP A 71 -3.30 0.49 13.94
CA ASP A 71 -4.60 1.10 14.22
C ASP A 71 -5.64 0.68 13.17
N ILE A 72 -6.93 0.67 13.56
CA ILE A 72 -8.04 0.26 12.69
C ILE A 72 -9.21 1.22 12.78
N GLY A 73 -9.80 1.53 11.64
CA GLY A 73 -11.02 2.32 11.56
C GLY A 73 -12.29 1.52 11.85
N ALA A 74 -13.40 2.24 11.89
CA ALA A 74 -14.70 1.63 12.13
C ALA A 74 -15.07 0.60 11.04
N GLY A 75 -15.67 -0.52 11.44
CA GLY A 75 -16.14 -1.55 10.53
C GLY A 75 -15.06 -2.47 9.95
N VAL A 76 -13.79 -2.31 10.31
CA VAL A 76 -12.71 -3.22 9.97
C VAL A 76 -12.96 -4.57 10.63
N THR A 77 -12.93 -5.65 9.84
CA THR A 77 -13.19 -7.03 10.29
C THR A 77 -12.19 -8.04 9.74
N HIS A 78 -11.44 -7.66 8.73
CA HIS A 78 -10.52 -8.57 8.04
C HIS A 78 -9.19 -8.76 8.78
N VAL A 79 -8.74 -7.73 9.48
CA VAL A 79 -7.51 -7.69 10.28
C VAL A 79 -7.76 -7.09 11.66
N ALA A 80 -6.83 -7.29 12.58
CA ALA A 80 -6.83 -6.72 13.92
C ALA A 80 -5.48 -6.06 14.23
N VAL A 81 -5.47 -5.16 15.21
CA VAL A 81 -4.21 -4.56 15.71
C VAL A 81 -3.26 -5.67 16.17
N GLY A 82 -2.02 -5.58 15.73
CA GLY A 82 -0.96 -6.57 15.97
C GLY A 82 -0.82 -7.64 14.89
N ASP A 83 -1.78 -7.79 13.98
CA ASP A 83 -1.65 -8.73 12.86
C ASP A 83 -0.45 -8.36 11.98
N PHE A 84 0.37 -9.35 11.63
CA PHE A 84 1.42 -9.21 10.63
C PHE A 84 0.82 -9.43 9.24
N VAL A 85 1.02 -8.46 8.34
CA VAL A 85 0.37 -8.42 7.03
C VAL A 85 1.36 -8.12 5.91
N VAL A 86 1.11 -8.72 4.75
CA VAL A 86 1.67 -8.24 3.47
C VAL A 86 0.64 -7.33 2.81
N LEU A 87 1.12 -6.24 2.20
CA LEU A 87 0.27 -5.29 1.49
C LEU A 87 0.13 -5.67 0.01
N ASN A 88 -1.09 -5.55 -0.51
CA ASN A 88 -1.42 -5.85 -1.89
C ASN A 88 -2.13 -4.65 -2.53
N TRP A 89 -1.69 -4.27 -3.72
CA TRP A 89 -2.27 -3.17 -4.49
C TRP A 89 -3.66 -3.48 -5.08
N ARG A 90 -4.10 -4.73 -5.08
CA ARG A 90 -5.43 -5.14 -5.56
C ARG A 90 -6.31 -5.64 -4.42
N ALA A 91 -6.92 -4.71 -3.71
CA ALA A 91 -7.96 -5.03 -2.73
C ALA A 91 -9.26 -5.38 -3.45
N VAL A 92 -9.50 -6.66 -3.68
CA VAL A 92 -10.67 -7.15 -4.43
C VAL A 92 -11.97 -6.95 -3.66
N CYS A 93 -13.05 -6.56 -4.36
CA CYS A 93 -14.33 -6.27 -3.71
C CYS A 93 -15.07 -7.51 -3.19
N GLY A 94 -14.82 -8.70 -3.75
CA GLY A 94 -15.51 -9.94 -3.40
C GLY A 94 -16.94 -10.08 -3.99
N ASP A 95 -17.52 -9.03 -4.56
CA ASP A 95 -18.96 -9.00 -4.95
C ASP A 95 -19.20 -8.79 -6.46
N CYS A 96 -18.27 -8.23 -7.22
CA CYS A 96 -18.46 -8.02 -8.65
C CYS A 96 -18.53 -9.34 -9.43
N ARG A 97 -18.94 -9.27 -10.70
CA ARG A 97 -19.11 -10.45 -11.56
C ARG A 97 -17.86 -11.32 -11.64
N ALA A 98 -16.66 -10.73 -11.69
CA ALA A 98 -15.41 -11.49 -11.73
C ALA A 98 -15.15 -12.22 -10.40
N CYS A 99 -15.32 -11.55 -9.26
CA CYS A 99 -15.17 -12.15 -7.95
C CYS A 99 -16.15 -13.32 -7.73
N LYS A 100 -17.41 -13.17 -8.13
CA LYS A 100 -18.45 -14.23 -8.04
C LYS A 100 -18.16 -15.44 -8.94
N ARG A 101 -17.31 -15.30 -9.95
CA ARG A 101 -16.82 -16.40 -10.81
C ARG A 101 -15.55 -17.05 -10.32
N ALA A 102 -15.06 -16.69 -9.12
CA ALA A 102 -13.78 -17.09 -8.58
C ALA A 102 -12.58 -16.63 -9.45
N GLU A 103 -12.73 -15.48 -10.12
CA GLU A 103 -11.71 -14.82 -10.93
C GLU A 103 -11.35 -13.43 -10.33
N PRO A 104 -10.94 -13.34 -9.04
CA PRO A 104 -10.75 -12.06 -8.35
C PRO A 104 -9.66 -11.19 -8.98
N TRP A 105 -8.74 -11.77 -9.72
CA TRP A 105 -7.71 -11.04 -10.46
C TRP A 105 -8.29 -10.13 -11.57
N TYR A 106 -9.52 -10.35 -12.00
CA TYR A 106 -10.28 -9.46 -12.90
C TYR A 106 -11.27 -8.56 -12.15
N CYS A 107 -11.10 -8.32 -10.86
CA CYS A 107 -11.99 -7.46 -10.09
C CYS A 107 -12.11 -6.07 -10.73
N PHE A 108 -13.34 -5.58 -10.90
CA PHE A 108 -13.65 -4.26 -11.46
C PHE A 108 -13.66 -3.14 -10.41
N ASN A 109 -13.83 -3.50 -9.12
CA ASN A 109 -14.03 -2.58 -8.02
C ASN A 109 -12.98 -2.84 -6.95
N THR A 110 -11.75 -2.42 -7.18
CA THR A 110 -10.70 -2.50 -6.16
C THR A 110 -10.86 -1.37 -5.15
N PHE A 111 -10.52 -1.63 -3.88
CA PHE A 111 -10.55 -0.64 -2.82
C PHE A 111 -9.15 -0.07 -2.56
N ASN A 112 -9.11 1.20 -2.21
CA ASN A 112 -7.95 1.86 -1.60
C ASN A 112 -8.47 2.66 -0.41
N ALA A 113 -7.58 3.17 0.44
CA ALA A 113 -7.96 4.14 1.46
C ALA A 113 -8.63 5.36 0.80
N SER A 114 -9.70 5.84 1.39
CA SER A 114 -10.45 7.01 0.92
C SER A 114 -9.84 8.31 1.41
N GLN A 115 -9.29 8.30 2.63
CA GLN A 115 -8.57 9.42 3.19
C GLN A 115 -7.21 9.58 2.54
N LYS A 116 -6.70 10.81 2.53
CA LYS A 116 -5.38 11.12 1.97
C LYS A 116 -4.37 11.36 3.08
N MET A 117 -3.23 10.70 2.98
CA MET A 117 -2.02 11.16 3.64
C MET A 117 -1.59 12.49 3.01
N THR A 118 -0.99 13.38 3.77
CA THR A 118 -0.63 14.72 3.30
C THR A 118 0.80 15.08 3.70
N LEU A 119 1.33 16.11 3.07
CA LEU A 119 2.46 16.84 3.62
C LEU A 119 2.01 17.69 4.81
N PRO A 120 2.93 18.19 5.66
CA PRO A 120 2.58 19.05 6.78
C PRO A 120 1.84 20.36 6.41
N ASP A 121 2.00 20.83 5.18
CA ASP A 121 1.29 21.99 4.63
C ASP A 121 -0.14 21.67 4.15
N GLY A 122 -0.58 20.41 4.27
CA GLY A 122 -1.89 19.95 3.85
C GLY A 122 -1.94 19.49 2.38
N THR A 123 -0.84 19.54 1.63
CA THR A 123 -0.79 19.03 0.25
C THR A 123 -1.06 17.52 0.24
N PRO A 124 -2.10 17.04 -0.47
CA PRO A 124 -2.41 15.61 -0.51
C PRO A 124 -1.32 14.83 -1.27
N LEU A 125 -1.00 13.65 -0.75
CA LEU A 125 -0.08 12.70 -1.36
C LEU A 125 -0.85 11.65 -2.16
N SER A 126 -0.31 11.27 -3.30
CA SER A 126 -0.77 10.12 -4.09
C SER A 126 0.07 8.89 -3.72
N PRO A 127 -0.49 7.89 -3.02
CA PRO A 127 0.28 6.70 -2.64
C PRO A 127 0.51 5.81 -3.86
N ALA A 128 1.76 5.41 -4.10
CA ALA A 128 2.11 4.49 -5.18
C ALA A 128 1.31 3.19 -5.06
N LEU A 129 0.59 2.81 -6.13
CA LEU A 129 -0.34 1.68 -6.17
C LEU A 129 -1.38 1.67 -5.02
N GLY A 130 -1.74 2.85 -4.48
CA GLY A 130 -2.65 2.98 -3.36
C GLY A 130 -2.08 2.48 -2.03
N ILE A 131 -0.77 2.31 -1.92
CA ILE A 131 -0.07 1.81 -0.72
C ILE A 131 0.84 2.89 -0.13
N GLY A 132 1.86 3.35 -0.85
CA GLY A 132 2.78 4.38 -0.37
C GLY A 132 3.57 3.96 0.86
N ALA A 133 4.35 2.90 0.75
CA ALA A 133 4.99 2.24 1.90
C ALA A 133 6.47 2.55 2.09
N PHE A 134 7.09 3.44 1.32
CA PHE A 134 8.40 4.00 1.71
C PHE A 134 8.21 5.04 2.81
N ALA A 135 7.65 4.60 3.93
CA ALA A 135 7.36 5.39 5.10
C ALA A 135 7.41 4.51 6.35
N GLU A 136 7.53 5.10 7.54
CA GLU A 136 7.45 4.35 8.79
C GLU A 136 6.07 3.71 9.00
N LYS A 137 5.02 4.38 8.51
CA LYS A 137 3.63 3.91 8.54
C LYS A 137 2.92 4.30 7.26
N THR A 138 1.88 3.53 6.91
CA THR A 138 0.99 3.87 5.79
C THR A 138 -0.46 3.64 6.15
N LEU A 139 -1.36 4.33 5.44
CA LEU A 139 -2.82 4.18 5.55
C LEU A 139 -3.34 3.44 4.32
N VAL A 140 -3.97 2.29 4.54
CA VAL A 140 -4.52 1.44 3.48
C VAL A 140 -5.94 0.97 3.83
N HIS A 141 -6.65 0.43 2.85
CA HIS A 141 -7.92 -0.27 3.10
C HIS A 141 -7.66 -1.67 3.66
N GLU A 142 -8.47 -2.17 4.60
CA GLU A 142 -8.30 -3.50 5.22
C GLU A 142 -8.12 -4.64 4.20
N LYS A 143 -8.77 -4.54 3.03
CA LYS A 143 -8.69 -5.54 1.95
C LYS A 143 -7.36 -5.50 1.16
N GLN A 144 -6.53 -4.51 1.39
CA GLN A 144 -5.16 -4.47 0.88
C GLN A 144 -4.19 -5.26 1.78
N CYS A 145 -4.67 -5.70 2.95
CA CYS A 145 -3.88 -6.45 3.92
C CYS A 145 -4.17 -7.95 3.80
N THR A 146 -3.13 -8.76 3.69
CA THR A 146 -3.23 -10.22 3.79
C THR A 146 -2.44 -10.68 5.00
N LYS A 147 -3.11 -11.33 5.95
CA LYS A 147 -2.44 -11.88 7.14
C LYS A 147 -1.46 -12.97 6.74
N VAL A 148 -0.32 -12.96 7.37
CA VAL A 148 0.74 -13.96 7.22
C VAL A 148 1.16 -14.48 8.58
N ASP A 149 1.99 -15.51 8.59
CA ASP A 149 2.57 -16.06 9.82
C ASP A 149 3.31 -14.94 10.57
N PRO A 150 2.98 -14.68 11.85
CA PRO A 150 3.58 -13.60 12.62
C PRO A 150 5.09 -13.76 12.83
N ASP A 151 5.63 -14.97 12.66
CA ASP A 151 7.05 -15.29 12.81
C ASP A 151 7.79 -15.36 11.45
N ALA A 152 7.09 -15.10 10.33
CA ALA A 152 7.72 -15.09 9.01
C ALA A 152 8.71 -13.91 8.88
N ASP A 153 9.76 -14.11 8.08
CA ASP A 153 10.76 -13.07 7.81
C ASP A 153 10.12 -11.90 7.04
N PRO A 154 10.08 -10.68 7.61
CA PRO A 154 9.48 -9.52 6.97
C PRO A 154 10.07 -9.23 5.57
N ALA A 155 11.38 -9.43 5.38
CA ALA A 155 12.02 -9.17 4.10
C ALA A 155 11.52 -10.11 2.98
N ALA A 156 11.24 -11.36 3.31
CA ALA A 156 10.64 -12.31 2.37
C ALA A 156 9.15 -12.00 2.13
N VAL A 157 8.40 -11.68 3.19
CA VAL A 157 6.96 -11.39 3.12
C VAL A 157 6.69 -10.15 2.29
N GLY A 158 7.47 -9.09 2.45
CA GLY A 158 7.27 -7.84 1.70
C GLY A 158 7.26 -8.02 0.17
N LEU A 159 8.02 -8.99 -0.34
CA LEU A 159 8.10 -9.26 -1.77
C LEU A 159 6.89 -10.03 -2.35
N LEU A 160 6.06 -10.62 -1.48
CA LEU A 160 4.90 -11.43 -1.91
C LEU A 160 3.83 -10.58 -2.61
N GLY A 161 3.71 -9.30 -2.26
CA GLY A 161 2.69 -8.40 -2.80
C GLY A 161 2.91 -7.99 -4.26
N CYS A 162 4.11 -8.14 -4.81
CA CYS A 162 4.44 -7.71 -6.17
C CYS A 162 5.43 -8.68 -6.85
N GLY A 163 6.72 -8.63 -6.52
CA GLY A 163 7.78 -9.30 -7.27
C GLY A 163 7.63 -10.80 -7.34
N ILE A 164 7.38 -11.47 -6.22
CA ILE A 164 7.20 -12.93 -6.18
C ILE A 164 5.92 -13.34 -6.91
N MET A 165 4.82 -12.63 -6.69
CA MET A 165 3.55 -12.89 -7.37
C MET A 165 3.70 -12.78 -8.90
N ALA A 166 4.37 -11.74 -9.38
CA ALA A 166 4.64 -11.55 -10.81
C ALA A 166 5.54 -12.66 -11.38
N GLY A 167 6.62 -13.03 -10.68
CA GLY A 167 7.55 -14.07 -11.11
C GLY A 167 6.90 -15.46 -11.17
N ILE A 168 6.18 -15.85 -10.12
CA ILE A 168 5.44 -17.12 -10.09
C ILE A 168 4.34 -17.12 -11.15
N GLY A 169 3.60 -16.03 -11.27
CA GLY A 169 2.55 -15.89 -12.28
C GLY A 169 3.07 -16.06 -13.71
N ALA A 170 4.22 -15.48 -14.02
CA ALA A 170 4.88 -15.66 -15.31
C ALA A 170 5.30 -17.12 -15.52
N ALA A 171 5.94 -17.75 -14.54
CA ALA A 171 6.42 -19.12 -14.66
C ALA A 171 5.29 -20.16 -14.81
N MET A 172 4.13 -19.91 -14.22
CA MET A 172 2.99 -20.84 -14.24
C MET A 172 2.07 -20.68 -15.46
N ASN A 173 2.08 -19.52 -16.11
CA ASN A 173 1.13 -19.18 -17.17
C ASN A 173 1.77 -18.95 -18.55
N THR A 174 3.06 -19.20 -18.69
CA THR A 174 3.80 -19.22 -19.95
C THR A 174 4.39 -20.61 -20.19
#